data_a88237f85d64b17e41a60cc1efa6ed66
#
_entry.id   a88237f85d64b17e41a60cc1efa6ed66
#
_cell.length_a   1.000
_cell.length_b   1.000
_cell.length_c   1.000
_cell.angle_alpha   90.00
_cell.angle_beta   90.00
_cell.angle_gamma   90.00
#
_symmetry.space_group_name_H-M   'P 1'
#
loop_
_entity.id
_entity.type
_entity.pdbx_description
1 polymer ?
#
loop_
_entity_poly.entity_id
_entity_poly.type
_entity_poly.pdbx_seq_one_letter_code
_entity_poly.pdbx_strand_id
1 'polypeptide(L)'
;MYLNTLLNGLKVLPKIPIGLKNKGKKIIEKIGPKNFYEKLKEKNKTCVYKINPNDKIRLLRSWEIYEVSNKSIYEINKENKIKKLDSYNFYKILIFPPRKLVYLSCKKRWNNMIKLGAIEEVKSLMKKEKKLNKKNLIKTIGFKELKNFLLKKKNMNITSELTLQATRNYAKRQYTWFRHQFSTNIIFKETYEKKNKKYFLKEIQDKLLTN
;
A
#
# COMPACT_ATOMS: atom_id res chain seq x y z
N MET A 1 -1.64 -2.54 -5.10
CA MET A 1 -0.33 -2.76 -5.74
C MET A 1 -0.20 -4.19 -6.26
N TYR A 2 -0.28 -5.24 -5.42
CA TYR A 2 -0.17 -6.65 -5.85
C TYR A 2 -1.17 -7.05 -6.93
N LEU A 3 -2.43 -6.68 -6.79
CA LEU A 3 -3.47 -6.97 -7.77
C LEU A 3 -3.16 -6.33 -9.15
N ASN A 4 -2.68 -5.09 -9.15
CA ASN A 4 -2.27 -4.44 -10.39
C ASN A 4 -1.08 -5.16 -11.06
N THR A 5 -0.13 -5.65 -10.26
CA THR A 5 1.00 -6.45 -10.75
C THR A 5 0.55 -7.80 -11.30
N LEU A 6 -0.41 -8.45 -10.64
CA LEU A 6 -0.99 -9.71 -11.13
C LEU A 6 -1.66 -9.53 -12.50
N LEU A 7 -2.44 -8.46 -12.67
CA LEU A 7 -3.19 -8.20 -13.90
C LEU A 7 -2.33 -7.64 -15.04
N ASN A 8 -1.36 -6.79 -14.69
CA ASN A 8 -0.61 -5.99 -15.66
C ASN A 8 0.88 -6.36 -15.73
N GLY A 9 1.31 -7.37 -14.97
CA GLY A 9 2.70 -7.79 -14.90
C GLY A 9 3.59 -6.87 -14.07
N LEU A 10 4.84 -7.30 -13.91
CA LEU A 10 5.90 -6.53 -13.24
C LEU A 10 6.76 -5.84 -14.28
N LYS A 11 7.01 -4.56 -14.06
CA LYS A 11 7.99 -3.81 -14.84
C LYS A 11 9.39 -4.13 -14.32
N VAL A 12 10.27 -4.52 -15.21
CA VAL A 12 11.67 -4.80 -14.88
C VAL A 12 12.40 -3.48 -14.75
N LEU A 13 12.83 -3.15 -13.54
CA LEU A 13 13.66 -1.99 -13.25
C LEU A 13 15.12 -2.43 -12.99
N PRO A 14 16.11 -1.59 -13.28
CA PRO A 14 17.50 -1.92 -13.06
C PRO A 14 17.78 -2.22 -11.57
N LYS A 15 18.70 -3.16 -11.32
CA LYS A 15 19.21 -3.42 -9.97
C LYS A 15 20.08 -2.25 -9.53
N ILE A 16 19.79 -1.66 -8.38
CA ILE A 16 20.51 -0.51 -7.84
C ILE A 16 21.58 -0.99 -6.84
N PRO A 17 22.87 -0.70 -7.07
CA PRO A 17 23.95 -1.01 -6.13
C PRO A 17 23.73 -0.33 -4.77
N ILE A 18 24.11 -1.00 -3.69
CA ILE A 18 23.96 -0.49 -2.31
C ILE A 18 24.75 0.81 -2.12
N GLY A 19 25.95 0.90 -2.69
CA GLY A 19 26.77 2.11 -2.64
C GLY A 19 26.06 3.33 -3.22
N LEU A 20 25.37 3.17 -4.36
CA LEU A 20 24.60 4.24 -5.00
C LEU A 20 23.41 4.69 -4.13
N LYS A 21 22.69 3.75 -3.50
CA LYS A 21 21.61 4.07 -2.55
C LYS A 21 22.11 4.91 -1.37
N ASN A 22 23.27 4.55 -0.83
CA ASN A 22 23.88 5.30 0.28
C ASN A 22 24.36 6.68 -0.16
N LYS A 23 24.95 6.81 -1.37
CA LYS A 23 25.34 8.08 -1.96
C LYS A 23 24.13 9.01 -2.14
N GLY A 24 23.03 8.51 -2.73
CA GLY A 24 21.80 9.31 -2.92
C GLY A 24 21.21 9.80 -1.61
N LYS A 25 21.18 8.97 -0.56
CA LYS A 25 20.72 9.36 0.78
C LYS A 25 21.56 10.50 1.37
N LYS A 26 22.90 10.38 1.31
CA LYS A 26 23.80 11.44 1.79
C LYS A 26 23.60 12.75 1.04
N ILE A 27 23.41 12.70 -0.28
CA ILE A 27 23.19 13.91 -1.08
C ILE A 27 21.87 14.59 -0.67
N ILE A 28 20.75 13.87 -0.64
CA ILE A 28 19.44 14.47 -0.33
C ILE A 28 19.35 14.94 1.14
N GLU A 29 20.09 14.32 2.05
CA GLU A 29 20.21 14.78 3.45
C GLU A 29 21.01 16.09 3.53
N LYS A 30 22.08 16.25 2.72
CA LYS A 30 22.91 17.45 2.68
C LYS A 30 22.21 18.66 2.06
N ILE A 31 21.56 18.50 0.90
CA ILE A 31 21.01 19.63 0.13
C ILE A 31 19.48 19.82 0.32
N GLY A 32 18.81 18.87 0.96
CA GLY A 32 17.36 18.87 1.11
C GLY A 32 16.61 18.38 -0.14
N PRO A 33 15.32 18.00 0.02
CA PRO A 33 14.56 17.40 -1.06
C PRO A 33 14.23 18.37 -2.20
N LYS A 34 13.98 19.65 -1.93
CA LYS A 34 13.66 20.64 -2.96
C LYS A 34 14.85 20.90 -3.89
N ASN A 35 16.06 21.13 -3.34
CA ASN A 35 17.25 21.34 -4.15
C ASN A 35 17.66 20.06 -4.89
N PHE A 36 17.41 18.89 -4.30
CA PHE A 36 17.61 17.61 -4.96
C PHE A 36 16.65 17.43 -6.15
N TYR A 37 15.40 17.88 -6.01
CA TYR A 37 14.41 17.88 -7.09
C TYR A 37 14.87 18.76 -8.26
N GLU A 38 15.31 20.00 -8.01
CA GLU A 38 15.77 20.90 -9.07
C GLU A 38 17.01 20.35 -9.79
N LYS A 39 18.02 19.86 -9.06
CA LYS A 39 19.19 19.21 -9.66
C LYS A 39 18.84 17.98 -10.52
N LEU A 40 17.85 17.19 -10.09
CA LEU A 40 17.41 16.04 -10.87
C LEU A 40 16.63 16.48 -12.12
N LYS A 41 15.85 17.56 -12.01
CA LYS A 41 15.09 18.16 -13.11
C LYS A 41 16.03 18.78 -14.17
N GLU A 42 17.12 19.42 -13.77
CA GLU A 42 18.17 19.94 -14.68
C GLU A 42 18.82 18.81 -15.48
N LYS A 43 19.09 17.66 -14.84
CA LYS A 43 19.64 16.49 -15.54
C LYS A 43 18.64 15.90 -16.54
N ASN A 44 17.41 15.69 -16.12
CA ASN A 44 16.34 15.16 -16.97
C ASN A 44 14.95 15.49 -16.38
N LYS A 45 14.19 16.34 -17.08
CA LYS A 45 12.84 16.77 -16.65
C LYS A 45 11.88 15.60 -16.43
N THR A 46 12.04 14.50 -17.17
CA THR A 46 11.16 13.33 -17.05
C THR A 46 11.40 12.54 -15.75
N CYS A 47 12.57 12.69 -15.12
CA CYS A 47 12.89 12.08 -13.83
C CYS A 47 12.03 12.61 -12.68
N VAL A 48 11.56 13.86 -12.76
CA VAL A 48 10.73 14.48 -11.73
C VAL A 48 9.23 14.53 -12.10
N TYR A 49 8.85 13.93 -13.24
CA TYR A 49 7.49 13.93 -13.72
C TYR A 49 6.50 13.38 -12.69
N LYS A 50 5.51 14.18 -12.30
CA LYS A 50 4.50 13.88 -11.25
C LYS A 50 5.08 13.53 -9.88
N ILE A 51 6.31 13.93 -9.56
CA ILE A 51 6.90 13.77 -8.23
C ILE A 51 6.79 15.09 -7.46
N ASN A 52 6.26 15.03 -6.23
CA ASN A 52 6.26 16.19 -5.35
C ASN A 52 7.69 16.50 -4.89
N PRO A 53 8.17 17.77 -4.93
CA PRO A 53 9.50 18.17 -4.49
C PRO A 53 9.87 17.78 -3.04
N ASN A 54 8.88 17.52 -2.19
CA ASN A 54 9.10 17.06 -0.81
C ASN A 54 9.09 15.52 -0.65
N ASP A 55 8.81 14.76 -1.71
CA ASP A 55 8.76 13.30 -1.65
C ASP A 55 10.16 12.69 -1.80
N LYS A 56 10.91 12.69 -0.69
CA LYS A 56 12.27 12.14 -0.61
C LYS A 56 12.39 10.73 -1.20
N ILE A 57 11.40 9.87 -0.96
CA ILE A 57 11.48 8.45 -1.34
C ILE A 57 11.39 8.30 -2.85
N ARG A 58 10.43 9.00 -3.48
CA ARG A 58 10.29 8.96 -4.94
C ARG A 58 11.43 9.66 -5.66
N LEU A 59 11.89 10.79 -5.13
CA LEU A 59 13.04 11.50 -5.67
C LEU A 59 14.31 10.63 -5.65
N LEU A 60 14.63 10.01 -4.51
CA LEU A 60 15.76 9.09 -4.40
C LEU A 60 15.64 7.94 -5.40
N ARG A 61 14.46 7.31 -5.47
CA ARG A 61 14.25 6.19 -6.39
C ARG A 61 14.40 6.59 -7.85
N SER A 62 13.89 7.75 -8.22
CA SER A 62 14.04 8.30 -9.59
C SER A 62 15.50 8.58 -9.93
N TRP A 63 16.21 9.22 -9.02
CA TRP A 63 17.62 9.50 -9.17
C TRP A 63 18.47 8.22 -9.27
N GLU A 64 18.26 7.25 -8.38
CA GLU A 64 18.93 5.95 -8.40
C GLU A 64 18.80 5.23 -9.74
N ILE A 65 17.58 5.22 -10.29
CA ILE A 65 17.31 4.59 -11.59
C ILE A 65 18.02 5.35 -12.72
N TYR A 66 17.95 6.67 -12.71
CA TYR A 66 18.60 7.50 -13.72
C TYR A 66 20.12 7.32 -13.73
N GLU A 67 20.77 7.30 -12.57
CA GLU A 67 22.23 7.10 -12.45
C GLU A 67 22.72 5.72 -12.96
N VAL A 68 21.85 4.70 -12.95
CA VAL A 68 22.19 3.36 -13.45
C VAL A 68 21.88 3.19 -14.93
N SER A 69 20.78 3.78 -15.41
CA SER A 69 20.24 3.49 -16.75
C SER A 69 20.28 4.66 -17.72
N ASN A 70 20.65 5.86 -17.27
CA ASN A 70 20.52 7.13 -17.99
C ASN A 70 19.11 7.41 -18.52
N LYS A 71 18.09 6.68 -18.00
CA LYS A 71 16.69 6.81 -18.35
C LYS A 71 15.84 7.06 -17.11
N SER A 72 14.81 7.89 -17.24
CA SER A 72 13.83 8.07 -16.18
C SER A 72 12.95 6.83 -16.03
N ILE A 73 12.33 6.65 -14.86
CA ILE A 73 11.30 5.61 -14.65
C ILE A 73 10.19 5.72 -15.70
N TYR A 74 9.86 6.95 -16.11
CA TYR A 74 8.81 7.21 -17.10
C TYR A 74 9.19 6.67 -18.48
N GLU A 75 10.42 6.89 -18.93
CA GLU A 75 10.97 6.38 -20.19
C GLU A 75 11.07 4.85 -20.18
N ILE A 76 11.64 4.27 -19.14
CA ILE A 76 11.69 2.81 -18.96
C ILE A 76 10.29 2.21 -18.99
N ASN A 77 9.32 2.88 -18.39
CA ASN A 77 7.94 2.41 -18.36
C ASN A 77 7.24 2.46 -19.73
N LYS A 78 7.66 3.33 -20.63
CA LYS A 78 7.17 3.36 -22.02
C LYS A 78 7.78 2.25 -22.87
N GLU A 79 9.07 1.99 -22.68
CA GLU A 79 9.83 1.01 -23.49
C GLU A 79 9.54 -0.44 -23.05
N ASN A 80 9.34 -0.68 -21.76
CA ASN A 80 9.08 -2.02 -21.26
C ASN A 80 7.67 -2.49 -21.62
N LYS A 81 7.59 -3.27 -22.68
CA LYS A 81 6.41 -4.13 -22.96
C LYS A 81 6.34 -5.15 -21.81
N ILE A 82 5.39 -4.97 -20.93
CA ILE A 82 5.15 -5.88 -19.82
C ILE A 82 4.71 -7.21 -20.42
N LYS A 83 5.35 -8.32 -20.04
CA LYS A 83 4.77 -9.64 -20.25
C LYS A 83 3.50 -9.70 -19.39
N LYS A 84 2.36 -9.38 -19.99
CA LYS A 84 1.06 -9.69 -19.41
C LYS A 84 0.94 -11.20 -19.35
N LEU A 85 0.12 -11.69 -18.45
CA LEU A 85 -0.38 -13.08 -18.51
C LEU A 85 -1.39 -13.16 -19.66
N ASP A 86 -0.90 -13.05 -20.91
CA ASP A 86 -1.73 -12.96 -22.13
C ASP A 86 -2.54 -14.24 -22.37
N SER A 87 -2.20 -15.34 -21.67
CA SER A 87 -2.90 -16.63 -21.72
C SER A 87 -4.15 -16.70 -20.83
N TYR A 88 -4.46 -15.66 -20.05
CA TYR A 88 -5.60 -15.66 -19.13
C TYR A 88 -6.53 -14.48 -19.35
N ASN A 89 -7.81 -14.76 -19.48
CA ASN A 89 -8.88 -13.78 -19.42
C ASN A 89 -9.31 -13.59 -17.97
N PHE A 90 -9.05 -12.43 -17.38
CA PHE A 90 -9.43 -12.12 -16.02
C PHE A 90 -10.85 -11.55 -15.98
N TYR A 91 -11.75 -12.24 -15.30
CA TYR A 91 -13.05 -11.72 -14.95
C TYR A 91 -12.98 -11.05 -13.58
N LYS A 92 -13.13 -9.72 -13.54
CA LYS A 92 -12.84 -8.88 -12.37
C LYS A 92 -14.11 -8.52 -11.63
N ILE A 93 -14.22 -8.98 -10.40
CA ILE A 93 -15.36 -8.77 -9.52
C ILE A 93 -14.91 -7.89 -8.36
N LEU A 94 -15.65 -6.83 -8.08
CA LEU A 94 -15.36 -5.91 -6.97
C LEU A 94 -16.54 -5.90 -5.99
N ILE A 95 -16.27 -6.26 -4.73
CA ILE A 95 -17.18 -6.05 -3.61
C ILE A 95 -16.86 -4.67 -3.04
N PHE A 96 -17.80 -3.72 -3.21
CA PHE A 96 -17.58 -2.31 -2.93
C PHE A 96 -18.71 -1.72 -2.08
N PRO A 97 -18.86 -2.19 -0.82
CA PRO A 97 -19.93 -1.75 0.04
C PRO A 97 -19.79 -0.26 0.41
N PRO A 98 -20.89 0.40 0.83
CA PRO A 98 -20.83 1.78 1.30
C PRO A 98 -19.81 1.96 2.41
N ARG A 99 -19.11 3.09 2.41
CA ARG A 99 -18.00 3.40 3.34
C ARG A 99 -18.40 3.24 4.82
N LYS A 100 -19.67 3.54 5.17
CA LYS A 100 -20.21 3.34 6.52
C LYS A 100 -20.08 1.88 6.98
N LEU A 101 -20.42 0.93 6.12
CA LEU A 101 -20.29 -0.51 6.41
C LEU A 101 -18.84 -0.96 6.56
N VAL A 102 -17.95 -0.41 5.73
CA VAL A 102 -16.49 -0.67 5.86
C VAL A 102 -15.98 -0.19 7.22
N TYR A 103 -16.40 0.98 7.68
CA TYR A 103 -15.99 1.52 8.99
C TYR A 103 -16.56 0.71 10.17
N LEU A 104 -17.78 0.23 10.06
CA LEU A 104 -18.36 -0.71 11.06
C LEU A 104 -17.55 -2.01 11.11
N SER A 105 -17.17 -2.55 9.97
CA SER A 105 -16.32 -3.74 9.89
C SER A 105 -14.94 -3.51 10.51
N CYS A 106 -14.34 -2.32 10.34
CA CYS A 106 -13.09 -1.96 11.01
C CYS A 106 -13.25 -1.98 12.54
N LYS A 107 -14.35 -1.44 13.08
CA LYS A 107 -14.66 -1.45 14.53
C LYS A 107 -14.86 -2.88 15.04
N LYS A 108 -15.65 -3.68 14.34
CA LYS A 108 -15.88 -5.10 14.69
C LYS A 108 -14.56 -5.89 14.71
N ARG A 109 -13.72 -5.70 13.68
CA ARG A 109 -12.40 -6.34 13.61
C ARG A 109 -11.50 -5.93 14.78
N TRP A 110 -11.42 -4.65 15.12
CA TRP A 110 -10.63 -4.17 16.25
C TRP A 110 -11.07 -4.83 17.56
N ASN A 111 -12.37 -4.83 17.85
CA ASN A 111 -12.91 -5.45 19.06
C ASN A 111 -12.58 -6.95 19.13
N ASN A 112 -12.68 -7.66 17.99
CA ASN A 112 -12.33 -9.07 17.93
C ASN A 112 -10.81 -9.30 18.14
N MET A 113 -9.95 -8.46 17.58
CA MET A 113 -8.50 -8.56 17.80
C MET A 113 -8.14 -8.43 19.28
N ILE A 114 -8.75 -7.46 19.99
CA ILE A 114 -8.53 -7.32 21.43
C ILE A 114 -9.00 -8.56 22.19
N LYS A 115 -10.20 -9.08 21.88
CA LYS A 115 -10.71 -10.32 22.51
C LYS A 115 -9.85 -11.54 22.24
N LEU A 116 -9.18 -11.60 21.08
CA LEU A 116 -8.33 -12.72 20.65
C LEU A 116 -6.89 -12.61 21.15
N GLY A 117 -6.57 -11.62 22.00
CA GLY A 117 -5.25 -11.53 22.64
C GLY A 117 -4.24 -10.64 21.93
N ALA A 118 -4.66 -9.63 21.17
CA ALA A 118 -3.74 -8.71 20.51
C ALA A 118 -2.83 -7.94 21.50
N ILE A 119 -3.26 -7.73 22.73
CA ILE A 119 -2.46 -7.08 23.78
C ILE A 119 -1.30 -8.00 24.21
N GLU A 120 -1.59 -9.28 24.44
CA GLU A 120 -0.65 -10.32 24.82
C GLU A 120 0.39 -10.56 23.72
N GLU A 121 -0.08 -10.56 22.44
CA GLU A 121 0.80 -10.65 21.28
C GLU A 121 1.81 -9.50 21.26
N VAL A 122 1.36 -8.25 21.40
CA VAL A 122 2.24 -7.09 21.44
C VAL A 122 3.19 -7.14 22.63
N LYS A 123 2.72 -7.56 23.81
CA LYS A 123 3.56 -7.75 25.00
C LYS A 123 4.68 -8.78 24.77
N SER A 124 4.35 -9.90 24.12
CA SER A 124 5.34 -10.91 23.72
C SER A 124 6.35 -10.37 22.71
N LEU A 125 5.89 -9.66 21.69
CA LEU A 125 6.75 -9.03 20.67
C LEU A 125 7.68 -7.98 21.28
N MET A 126 7.23 -7.20 22.25
CA MET A 126 8.08 -6.24 22.97
C MET A 126 9.25 -6.92 23.70
N LYS A 127 9.03 -8.08 24.31
CA LYS A 127 10.10 -8.87 24.94
C LYS A 127 11.15 -9.36 23.93
N LYS A 128 10.72 -9.65 22.69
CA LYS A 128 11.57 -10.13 21.60
C LYS A 128 12.13 -8.99 20.72
N GLU A 129 11.80 -7.73 20.99
CA GLU A 129 12.11 -6.58 20.14
C GLU A 129 13.60 -6.39 19.84
N LYS A 130 14.49 -6.84 20.73
CA LYS A 130 15.97 -6.81 20.52
C LYS A 130 16.41 -7.70 19.36
N LYS A 131 15.68 -8.78 19.05
CA LYS A 131 16.01 -9.78 18.01
C LYS A 131 15.24 -9.56 16.68
N LEU A 132 14.18 -8.74 16.68
CA LEU A 132 13.31 -8.56 15.53
C LEU A 132 13.64 -7.29 14.75
N ASN A 133 13.39 -7.32 13.44
CA ASN A 133 13.57 -6.16 12.58
C ASN A 133 12.49 -5.10 12.89
N LYS A 134 12.85 -4.13 13.74
CA LYS A 134 11.97 -3.08 14.28
C LYS A 134 11.19 -2.31 13.20
N LYS A 135 11.76 -2.15 11.99
CA LYS A 135 11.15 -1.35 10.92
C LYS A 135 9.81 -1.88 10.45
N ASN A 136 9.60 -3.19 10.45
CA ASN A 136 8.36 -3.80 9.97
C ASN A 136 7.26 -3.77 11.04
N LEU A 137 7.61 -3.97 12.32
CA LEU A 137 6.66 -3.92 13.43
C LEU A 137 6.06 -2.52 13.61
N ILE A 138 6.89 -1.47 13.53
CA ILE A 138 6.46 -0.08 13.66
C ILE A 138 5.43 0.31 12.59
N LYS A 139 5.47 -0.32 11.40
CA LYS A 139 4.53 -0.06 10.32
C LYS A 139 3.19 -0.78 10.47
N THR A 140 3.09 -1.74 11.38
CA THR A 140 1.84 -2.49 11.63
C THR A 140 0.85 -1.60 12.37
N ILE A 141 -0.34 -1.42 11.79
CA ILE A 141 -1.43 -0.63 12.40
C ILE A 141 -1.84 -1.28 13.72
N GLY A 142 -1.89 -0.49 14.78
CA GLY A 142 -2.24 -0.93 16.13
C GLY A 142 -1.04 -1.31 17.01
N PHE A 143 0.10 -1.72 16.43
CA PHE A 143 1.27 -2.10 17.23
C PHE A 143 1.81 -0.95 18.07
N LYS A 144 2.02 0.23 17.46
CA LYS A 144 2.51 1.43 18.17
C LYS A 144 1.55 1.88 19.25
N GLU A 145 0.27 1.85 18.96
CA GLU A 145 -0.80 2.30 19.87
C GLU A 145 -0.91 1.35 21.07
N LEU A 146 -0.94 0.04 20.87
CA LEU A 146 -0.94 -0.97 21.93
C LEU A 146 0.35 -0.95 22.75
N LYS A 147 1.51 -0.73 22.11
CA LYS A 147 2.78 -0.54 22.84
C LYS A 147 2.71 0.67 23.77
N ASN A 148 2.15 1.80 23.34
CA ASN A 148 1.97 2.99 24.19
C ASN A 148 0.99 2.74 25.34
N PHE A 149 -0.05 1.94 25.11
CA PHE A 149 -0.95 1.48 26.18
C PHE A 149 -0.20 0.64 27.22
N LEU A 150 0.54 -0.39 26.77
CA LEU A 150 1.33 -1.25 27.68
C LEU A 150 2.39 -0.48 28.48
N LEU A 151 2.94 0.59 27.90
CA LEU A 151 3.87 1.50 28.59
C LEU A 151 3.17 2.55 29.46
N LYS A 152 1.85 2.43 29.68
CA LYS A 152 1.01 3.37 30.46
C LYS A 152 1.06 4.83 29.96
N LYS A 153 1.46 5.05 28.70
CA LYS A 153 1.50 6.39 28.08
C LYS A 153 0.13 6.85 27.57
N LYS A 154 -0.79 5.91 27.34
CA LYS A 154 -2.16 6.16 26.88
C LYS A 154 -3.10 5.17 27.52
N ASN A 155 -4.36 5.56 27.72
CA ASN A 155 -5.42 4.65 28.15
C ASN A 155 -5.97 3.86 26.95
N MET A 156 -6.80 2.85 27.22
CA MET A 156 -7.36 1.95 26.19
C MET A 156 -8.31 2.68 25.25
N ASN A 157 -9.07 3.67 25.71
CA ASN A 157 -10.01 4.41 24.87
C ASN A 157 -9.24 5.20 23.79
N ILE A 158 -8.24 5.98 24.18
CA ILE A 158 -7.37 6.72 23.24
C ILE A 158 -6.64 5.77 22.29
N THR A 159 -6.16 4.63 22.80
CA THR A 159 -5.50 3.60 21.97
C THR A 159 -6.43 3.06 20.90
N SER A 160 -7.67 2.76 21.28
CA SER A 160 -8.71 2.28 20.36
C SER A 160 -9.06 3.31 19.30
N GLU A 161 -9.28 4.56 19.70
CA GLU A 161 -9.58 5.64 18.76
C GLU A 161 -8.48 5.84 17.71
N LEU A 162 -7.23 5.93 18.15
CA LEU A 162 -6.08 6.10 17.24
C LEU A 162 -5.91 4.92 16.29
N THR A 163 -6.07 3.68 16.79
CA THR A 163 -5.98 2.48 15.96
C THR A 163 -7.11 2.41 14.95
N LEU A 164 -8.33 2.72 15.38
CA LEU A 164 -9.49 2.77 14.47
C LEU A 164 -9.33 3.86 13.42
N GLN A 165 -8.84 5.04 13.80
CA GLN A 165 -8.56 6.13 12.87
C GLN A 165 -7.52 5.72 11.81
N ALA A 166 -6.42 5.10 12.22
CA ALA A 166 -5.39 4.60 11.31
C ALA A 166 -5.94 3.51 10.36
N THR A 167 -6.76 2.59 10.90
CA THR A 167 -7.42 1.54 10.11
C THR A 167 -8.40 2.11 9.09
N ARG A 168 -9.23 3.08 9.48
CA ARG A 168 -10.17 3.79 8.57
C ARG A 168 -9.42 4.54 7.48
N ASN A 169 -8.31 5.21 7.81
CA ASN A 169 -7.46 5.89 6.83
C ASN A 169 -6.84 4.91 5.83
N TYR A 170 -6.44 3.72 6.29
CA TYR A 170 -5.96 2.67 5.41
C TYR A 170 -7.07 2.15 4.49
N ALA A 171 -8.25 1.86 5.03
CA ALA A 171 -9.42 1.44 4.26
C ALA A 171 -9.86 2.51 3.26
N LYS A 172 -9.83 3.81 3.63
CA LYS A 172 -10.12 4.94 2.74
C LYS A 172 -9.17 4.97 1.53
N ARG A 173 -7.85 4.73 1.74
CA ARG A 173 -6.89 4.66 0.63
C ARG A 173 -7.17 3.48 -0.30
N GLN A 174 -7.51 2.30 0.24
CA GLN A 174 -7.92 1.15 -0.57
C GLN A 174 -9.19 1.47 -1.37
N TYR A 175 -10.19 2.04 -0.72
CA TYR A 175 -11.46 2.42 -1.34
C TYR A 175 -11.26 3.39 -2.51
N THR A 176 -10.41 4.43 -2.32
CA THR A 176 -10.07 5.40 -3.38
C THR A 176 -9.31 4.72 -4.52
N TRP A 177 -8.36 3.82 -4.21
CA TRP A 177 -7.60 3.10 -5.23
C TRP A 177 -8.50 2.22 -6.08
N PHE A 178 -9.37 1.40 -5.47
CA PHE A 178 -10.30 0.55 -6.20
C PHE A 178 -11.27 1.36 -7.08
N ARG A 179 -11.71 2.52 -6.61
CA ARG A 179 -12.60 3.39 -7.38
C ARG A 179 -11.94 3.95 -8.65
N HIS A 180 -10.66 4.31 -8.61
CA HIS A 180 -10.00 5.07 -9.67
C HIS A 180 -8.97 4.27 -10.47
N GLN A 181 -8.48 3.16 -9.94
CA GLN A 181 -7.36 2.42 -10.52
C GLN A 181 -7.69 0.97 -10.89
N PHE A 182 -8.92 0.54 -10.65
CA PHE A 182 -9.31 -0.84 -10.87
C PHE A 182 -10.56 -0.92 -11.74
N SER A 183 -10.38 -1.36 -13.01
CA SER A 183 -11.49 -1.67 -13.90
C SER A 183 -12.11 -3.00 -13.52
N THR A 184 -13.43 -3.11 -13.52
CA THR A 184 -14.17 -4.30 -13.12
C THR A 184 -15.24 -4.69 -14.13
N ASN A 185 -15.56 -5.98 -14.18
CA ASN A 185 -16.69 -6.51 -14.95
C ASN A 185 -17.99 -6.43 -14.11
N ILE A 186 -17.91 -6.72 -12.80
CA ILE A 186 -19.04 -6.64 -11.87
C ILE A 186 -18.66 -5.86 -10.61
N ILE A 187 -19.61 -5.06 -10.12
CA ILE A 187 -19.51 -4.37 -8.82
C ILE A 187 -20.71 -4.76 -7.96
N PHE A 188 -20.43 -5.35 -6.79
CA PHE A 188 -21.41 -5.55 -5.75
C PHE A 188 -21.31 -4.46 -4.69
N LYS A 189 -22.41 -3.80 -4.38
CA LYS A 189 -22.46 -2.73 -3.36
C LYS A 189 -22.76 -3.26 -1.96
N GLU A 190 -23.03 -4.54 -1.83
CA GLU A 190 -23.29 -5.23 -0.56
C GLU A 190 -21.99 -5.78 0.05
N THR A 191 -22.02 -6.08 1.36
CA THR A 191 -20.98 -6.87 2.02
C THR A 191 -21.14 -8.35 1.70
N TYR A 192 -20.03 -9.03 1.40
CA TYR A 192 -20.06 -10.49 1.28
C TYR A 192 -20.20 -11.14 2.64
N GLU A 193 -21.23 -11.97 2.80
CA GLU A 193 -21.46 -12.84 3.95
C GLU A 193 -21.79 -14.25 3.45
N LYS A 194 -21.52 -15.29 4.27
CA LYS A 194 -21.82 -16.70 3.87
C LYS A 194 -23.29 -16.90 3.47
N LYS A 195 -24.23 -16.20 4.13
CA LYS A 195 -25.67 -16.29 3.85
C LYS A 195 -26.06 -15.80 2.45
N ASN A 196 -25.33 -14.83 1.86
CA ASN A 196 -25.61 -14.29 0.52
C ASN A 196 -24.70 -14.86 -0.57
N LYS A 197 -23.94 -15.94 -0.28
CA LYS A 197 -23.04 -16.59 -1.26
C LYS A 197 -23.77 -17.02 -2.53
N LYS A 198 -24.97 -17.64 -2.37
CA LYS A 198 -25.77 -18.14 -3.51
C LYS A 198 -26.15 -16.98 -4.46
N TYR A 199 -26.57 -15.85 -3.90
CA TYR A 199 -26.89 -14.64 -4.67
C TYR A 199 -25.68 -14.16 -5.49
N PHE A 200 -24.52 -14.00 -4.87
CA PHE A 200 -23.31 -13.57 -5.57
C PHE A 200 -22.93 -14.55 -6.69
N LEU A 201 -22.99 -15.86 -6.44
CA LEU A 201 -22.67 -16.87 -7.47
C LEU A 201 -23.65 -16.83 -8.64
N LYS A 202 -24.95 -16.69 -8.39
CA LYS A 202 -25.96 -16.59 -9.44
C LYS A 202 -25.72 -15.36 -10.32
N GLU A 203 -25.55 -14.19 -9.73
CA GLU A 203 -25.24 -12.94 -10.47
C GLU A 203 -23.96 -13.03 -11.32
N ILE A 204 -22.94 -13.74 -10.83
CA ILE A 204 -21.71 -13.96 -11.59
C ILE A 204 -21.96 -14.91 -12.76
N GLN A 205 -22.69 -16.00 -12.55
CA GLN A 205 -23.03 -16.97 -13.61
C GLN A 205 -23.87 -16.33 -14.70
N ASP A 206 -24.92 -15.60 -14.33
CA ASP A 206 -25.80 -14.93 -15.27
C ASP A 206 -25.03 -13.95 -16.16
N LYS A 207 -24.10 -13.21 -15.59
CA LYS A 207 -23.25 -12.26 -16.35
C LYS A 207 -22.13 -12.91 -17.15
N LEU A 208 -21.70 -14.11 -16.80
CA LEU A 208 -20.73 -14.87 -17.61
C LEU A 208 -21.40 -15.52 -18.83
N LEU A 209 -22.68 -15.87 -18.72
CA LEU A 209 -23.45 -16.49 -19.82
C LEU A 209 -23.97 -15.43 -20.83
N THR A 210 -24.07 -14.17 -20.43
CA THR A 210 -24.59 -13.06 -21.26
C THR A 210 -23.49 -12.26 -21.99
N ASN A 211 -22.20 -12.58 -21.77
CA ASN A 211 -21.04 -12.04 -22.48
C ASN A 211 -20.37 -13.10 -23.33
#